data_1ebd5dd6c751a6e92a6323a92d5e3094
#
_entry.id   1ebd5dd6c751a6e92a6323a92d5e3094
#
_cell.length_a   1.000
_cell.length_b   1.000
_cell.length_c   1.000
_cell.angle_alpha   90.00
_cell.angle_beta   90.00
_cell.angle_gamma   90.00
#
_symmetry.space_group_name_H-M   'P 1'
#
loop_
_entity.id
_entity.type
_entity.pdbx_description
1 polymer ?
#
loop_
_entity_poly.entity_id
_entity_poly.type
_entity_poly.pdbx_seq_one_letter_code
_entity_poly.pdbx_strand_id
1 'polypeptide(L)'
;MPVASMRQLLEAGVHFGHQTRRWNPKMRPYIYGERNGIYIIDLEQTTRALDRACEFVRKAASEKKNIIFVGTKKQAAEIVEEEAKRCGAHFVNRRWLGGMLTNFETIRLRINRLKELEEMRDTGDFYRRGKKEQSMLNRELTKLEKSLGGIKTMRGKPDLLFIIDQKRELIAVSEAKKIGIATVGIIDTNCDPDGIDYVTPGNDDSIRSIKLITSKIADSILEGKQGQAYSSPAEEKAWKEPEPQMASVGAAAGEHADAPDPAVPGHHGPQPVGSERSVGAPSVLIVTRGTGGRQGASLPVALYQNHYRRHENVQ
;
A
#
# COMPACT_ATOMS: atom_id res chain seq x y z
N MET A 1 10.84 15.22 17.65
CA MET A 1 9.84 16.28 17.39
C MET A 1 8.88 15.74 16.36
N PRO A 2 7.58 16.10 16.38
CA PRO A 2 6.63 15.62 15.37
C PRO A 2 7.03 16.11 13.99
N VAL A 3 6.82 15.27 12.97
CA VAL A 3 7.17 15.55 11.57
C VAL A 3 6.40 16.76 11.02
N ALA A 4 5.17 16.97 11.51
CA ALA A 4 4.36 18.15 11.23
C ALA A 4 3.75 18.68 12.53
N SER A 5 3.80 20.01 12.75
CA SER A 5 3.15 20.61 13.89
C SER A 5 1.62 20.64 13.71
N MET A 6 0.88 20.57 14.82
CA MET A 6 -0.59 20.68 14.80
C MET A 6 -1.06 21.97 14.12
N ARG A 7 -0.31 23.07 14.28
CA ARG A 7 -0.60 24.34 13.62
C ARG A 7 -0.51 24.22 12.08
N GLN A 8 0.53 23.57 11.56
CA GLN A 8 0.68 23.35 10.12
C GLN A 8 -0.48 22.48 9.56
N LEU A 9 -0.88 21.43 10.29
CA LEU A 9 -2.00 20.58 9.92
C LEU A 9 -3.32 21.37 9.90
N LEU A 10 -3.54 22.23 10.87
CA LEU A 10 -4.71 23.08 10.96
C LEU A 10 -4.78 24.10 9.81
N GLU A 11 -3.67 24.81 9.54
CA GLU A 11 -3.56 25.79 8.44
C GLU A 11 -3.71 25.17 7.06
N ALA A 12 -3.25 23.93 6.88
CA ALA A 12 -3.46 23.15 5.65
C ALA A 12 -4.89 22.62 5.49
N GLY A 13 -5.71 22.66 6.56
CA GLY A 13 -7.08 22.17 6.54
C GLY A 13 -7.20 20.65 6.57
N VAL A 14 -6.22 19.96 7.17
CA VAL A 14 -6.21 18.49 7.30
C VAL A 14 -7.36 17.97 8.17
N HIS A 15 -7.83 18.81 9.10
CA HIS A 15 -8.91 18.49 10.05
C HIS A 15 -10.31 18.42 9.43
N PHE A 16 -10.51 18.94 8.23
CA PHE A 16 -11.82 18.86 7.57
C PHE A 16 -12.03 17.47 6.96
N GLY A 17 -13.08 16.80 7.39
CA GLY A 17 -13.55 15.57 6.76
C GLY A 17 -14.71 15.83 5.79
N HIS A 18 -15.43 14.78 5.47
CA HIS A 18 -16.60 14.82 4.60
C HIS A 18 -17.90 15.15 5.37
N GLN A 19 -18.97 15.40 4.62
CA GLN A 19 -20.30 15.58 5.15
C GLN A 19 -20.74 14.36 5.97
N THR A 20 -21.46 14.59 7.06
CA THR A 20 -21.92 13.55 8.01
C THR A 20 -22.64 12.40 7.35
N ARG A 21 -23.46 12.66 6.32
CA ARG A 21 -24.18 11.63 5.56
C ARG A 21 -23.32 10.67 4.73
N ARG A 22 -22.02 11.00 4.51
CA ARG A 22 -21.11 10.22 3.67
C ARG A 22 -20.06 9.46 4.45
N TRP A 23 -20.06 9.54 5.77
CA TRP A 23 -19.02 8.98 6.59
C TRP A 23 -19.06 7.44 6.65
N ASN A 24 -17.92 6.86 7.06
CA ASN A 24 -17.81 5.46 7.39
C ASN A 24 -17.80 5.30 8.93
N PRO A 25 -18.68 4.47 9.52
CA PRO A 25 -18.71 4.25 10.98
C PRO A 25 -17.37 3.79 11.57
N LYS A 26 -16.55 3.08 10.82
CA LYS A 26 -15.21 2.64 11.25
C LYS A 26 -14.23 3.79 11.47
N MET A 27 -14.51 4.96 10.89
CA MET A 27 -13.71 6.17 11.10
C MET A 27 -14.03 6.90 12.41
N ARG A 28 -15.04 6.46 13.16
CA ARG A 28 -15.43 7.07 14.44
C ARG A 28 -14.27 7.31 15.41
N PRO A 29 -13.31 6.41 15.59
CA PRO A 29 -12.17 6.66 16.50
C PRO A 29 -11.31 7.86 16.11
N TYR A 30 -11.30 8.25 14.83
CA TYR A 30 -10.46 9.32 14.28
C TYR A 30 -11.20 10.66 14.17
N ILE A 31 -12.48 10.70 14.55
CA ILE A 31 -13.33 11.89 14.47
C ILE A 31 -13.36 12.59 15.81
N TYR A 32 -12.97 13.86 15.84
CA TYR A 32 -13.05 14.72 17.00
C TYR A 32 -14.50 15.16 17.30
N GLY A 33 -15.26 15.50 16.25
CA GLY A 33 -16.62 15.98 16.38
C GLY A 33 -17.24 16.36 15.05
N GLU A 34 -18.37 17.09 15.12
CA GLU A 34 -19.10 17.60 13.97
C GLU A 34 -19.28 19.10 14.08
N ARG A 35 -19.15 19.80 12.95
CA ARG A 35 -19.46 21.23 12.85
C ARG A 35 -20.07 21.53 11.48
N ASN A 36 -21.26 22.16 11.48
CA ASN A 36 -21.97 22.55 10.25
C ASN A 36 -22.22 21.38 9.27
N GLY A 37 -22.54 20.18 9.79
CA GLY A 37 -22.79 19.00 8.96
C GLY A 37 -21.54 18.39 8.33
N ILE A 38 -20.34 18.74 8.81
CA ILE A 38 -19.06 18.21 8.37
C ILE A 38 -18.33 17.61 9.58
N TYR A 39 -17.77 16.43 9.44
CA TYR A 39 -16.93 15.84 10.48
C TYR A 39 -15.57 16.53 10.56
N ILE A 40 -15.10 16.70 11.78
CA ILE A 40 -13.77 17.23 12.09
C ILE A 40 -12.90 16.07 12.53
N ILE A 41 -11.76 15.90 11.88
CA ILE A 41 -10.77 14.87 12.19
C ILE A 41 -9.92 15.32 13.37
N ASP A 42 -9.58 14.37 14.24
CA ASP A 42 -8.71 14.58 15.38
C ASP A 42 -7.24 14.71 14.93
N LEU A 43 -6.74 15.95 14.98
CA LEU A 43 -5.37 16.28 14.56
C LEU A 43 -4.29 15.70 15.49
N GLU A 44 -4.60 15.42 16.74
CA GLU A 44 -3.63 14.79 17.65
C GLU A 44 -3.36 13.35 17.20
N GLN A 45 -4.41 12.62 16.86
CA GLN A 45 -4.27 11.29 16.28
C GLN A 45 -3.60 11.33 14.91
N THR A 46 -3.94 12.32 14.06
CA THR A 46 -3.27 12.52 12.76
C THR A 46 -1.76 12.72 12.92
N THR A 47 -1.32 13.58 13.87
CA THR A 47 0.10 13.82 14.12
C THR A 47 0.82 12.54 14.51
N ARG A 48 0.30 11.80 15.49
CA ARG A 48 0.88 10.52 15.94
C ARG A 48 0.90 9.46 14.83
N ALA A 49 -0.14 9.41 14.01
CA ALA A 49 -0.25 8.48 12.90
C ALA A 49 0.73 8.82 11.77
N LEU A 50 0.87 10.11 11.44
CA LEU A 50 1.82 10.61 10.46
C LEU A 50 3.27 10.33 10.89
N ASP A 51 3.62 10.55 12.16
CA ASP A 51 4.94 10.26 12.69
C ASP A 51 5.29 8.77 12.51
N ARG A 52 4.37 7.86 12.86
CA ARG A 52 4.54 6.40 12.66
C ARG A 52 4.68 6.03 11.19
N ALA A 53 3.86 6.64 10.32
CA ALA A 53 3.93 6.42 8.88
C ALA A 53 5.27 6.86 8.29
N CYS A 54 5.75 8.05 8.68
CA CYS A 54 7.04 8.59 8.26
C CYS A 54 8.22 7.74 8.74
N GLU A 55 8.18 7.24 9.97
CA GLU A 55 9.21 6.34 10.50
C GLU A 55 9.27 5.03 9.71
N PHE A 56 8.11 4.43 9.44
CA PHE A 56 8.03 3.21 8.63
C PHE A 56 8.54 3.43 7.20
N VAL A 57 8.15 4.54 6.56
CA VAL A 57 8.60 4.88 5.20
C VAL A 57 10.10 5.16 5.17
N ARG A 58 10.65 5.85 6.17
CA ARG A 58 12.10 6.09 6.32
C ARG A 58 12.88 4.78 6.40
N LYS A 59 12.41 3.84 7.21
CA LYS A 59 12.98 2.50 7.32
C LYS A 59 12.91 1.74 5.99
N ALA A 60 11.75 1.74 5.32
CA ALA A 60 11.60 1.12 4.01
C ALA A 60 12.56 1.73 2.95
N ALA A 61 12.74 3.05 2.97
CA ALA A 61 13.68 3.73 2.08
C ALA A 61 15.15 3.40 2.38
N SER A 62 15.50 3.26 3.67
CA SER A 62 16.85 2.82 4.08
C SER A 62 17.15 1.37 3.68
N GLU A 63 16.14 0.52 3.54
CA GLU A 63 16.25 -0.85 3.03
C GLU A 63 16.21 -0.92 1.48
N LYS A 64 16.23 0.21 0.76
CA LYS A 64 16.15 0.31 -0.71
C LYS A 64 14.86 -0.28 -1.30
N LYS A 65 13.78 -0.32 -0.54
CA LYS A 65 12.50 -0.82 -0.99
C LYS A 65 11.89 0.07 -2.09
N ASN A 66 11.21 -0.56 -3.03
CA ASN A 66 10.50 0.15 -4.09
C ASN A 66 9.19 0.72 -3.56
N ILE A 67 9.05 2.04 -3.61
CA ILE A 67 7.89 2.76 -3.11
C ILE A 67 7.11 3.34 -4.28
N ILE A 68 5.78 3.17 -4.28
CA ILE A 68 4.88 3.77 -5.26
C ILE A 68 3.91 4.73 -4.57
N PHE A 69 3.79 5.93 -5.12
CA PHE A 69 2.76 6.90 -4.77
C PHE A 69 1.54 6.69 -5.66
N VAL A 70 0.36 6.54 -5.06
CA VAL A 70 -0.91 6.29 -5.76
C VAL A 70 -1.90 7.38 -5.41
N GLY A 71 -2.34 8.12 -6.41
CA GLY A 71 -3.35 9.16 -6.22
C GLY A 71 -3.90 9.64 -7.55
N THR A 72 -5.05 9.09 -7.96
CA THR A 72 -5.69 9.40 -9.25
C THR A 72 -6.71 10.54 -9.15
N LYS A 73 -6.92 11.08 -7.94
CA LYS A 73 -7.79 12.24 -7.69
C LYS A 73 -7.18 13.48 -8.35
N LYS A 74 -8.02 14.35 -8.94
CA LYS A 74 -7.51 15.56 -9.62
C LYS A 74 -6.63 16.42 -8.72
N GLN A 75 -7.01 16.57 -7.46
CA GLN A 75 -6.28 17.35 -6.46
C GLN A 75 -4.94 16.73 -6.08
N ALA A 76 -4.81 15.40 -6.17
CA ALA A 76 -3.61 14.66 -5.81
C ALA A 76 -2.66 14.42 -6.98
N ALA A 77 -3.17 14.37 -8.20
CA ALA A 77 -2.44 13.85 -9.37
C ALA A 77 -1.13 14.59 -9.65
N GLU A 78 -1.12 15.92 -9.56
CA GLU A 78 0.07 16.75 -9.80
C GLU A 78 1.06 16.65 -8.61
N ILE A 79 0.54 16.71 -7.40
CA ILE A 79 1.34 16.60 -6.16
C ILE A 79 2.06 15.25 -6.08
N VAL A 80 1.35 14.17 -6.39
CA VAL A 80 1.91 12.81 -6.42
C VAL A 80 3.06 12.71 -7.42
N GLU A 81 2.91 13.30 -8.59
CA GLU A 81 3.97 13.32 -9.61
C GLU A 81 5.18 14.15 -9.17
N GLU A 82 4.94 15.37 -8.65
CA GLU A 82 5.98 16.29 -8.18
C GLU A 82 6.80 15.65 -7.06
N GLU A 83 6.14 15.18 -6.01
CA GLU A 83 6.80 14.65 -4.82
C GLU A 83 7.46 13.28 -5.06
N ALA A 84 6.85 12.42 -5.87
CA ALA A 84 7.47 11.15 -6.23
C ALA A 84 8.76 11.37 -7.07
N LYS A 85 8.74 12.31 -8.03
CA LYS A 85 9.94 12.68 -8.77
C LYS A 85 11.01 13.29 -7.86
N ARG A 86 10.62 14.14 -6.89
CA ARG A 86 11.53 14.77 -5.94
C ARG A 86 12.28 13.75 -5.08
N CYS A 87 11.60 12.73 -4.59
CA CYS A 87 12.22 11.68 -3.76
C CYS A 87 12.71 10.47 -4.56
N GLY A 88 12.53 10.45 -5.89
CA GLY A 88 12.93 9.33 -6.75
C GLY A 88 12.15 8.05 -6.46
N ALA A 89 10.86 8.18 -6.16
CA ALA A 89 9.90 7.09 -6.04
C ALA A 89 9.11 6.93 -7.34
N HIS A 90 8.38 5.84 -7.46
CA HIS A 90 7.46 5.60 -8.57
C HIS A 90 6.10 6.22 -8.27
N PHE A 91 5.27 6.43 -9.31
CA PHE A 91 3.93 6.99 -9.08
C PHE A 91 2.90 6.52 -10.10
N VAL A 92 1.63 6.55 -9.67
CA VAL A 92 0.44 6.35 -10.50
C VAL A 92 -0.55 7.47 -10.19
N ASN A 93 -0.68 8.44 -11.10
CA ASN A 93 -1.46 9.66 -10.89
C ASN A 93 -2.65 9.83 -11.84
N ARG A 94 -2.92 8.87 -12.73
CA ARG A 94 -4.04 8.96 -13.69
C ARG A 94 -5.08 7.89 -13.46
N ARG A 95 -4.71 6.63 -13.59
CA ARG A 95 -5.59 5.50 -13.38
C ARG A 95 -4.79 4.29 -12.96
N TRP A 96 -5.20 3.67 -11.88
CA TRP A 96 -4.71 2.34 -11.52
C TRP A 96 -5.25 1.31 -12.50
N LEU A 97 -4.38 0.55 -13.14
CA LEU A 97 -4.77 -0.55 -14.02
C LEU A 97 -4.93 -1.82 -13.19
N GLY A 98 -6.08 -2.48 -13.30
CA GLY A 98 -6.28 -3.76 -12.62
C GLY A 98 -5.21 -4.77 -13.03
N GLY A 99 -4.65 -5.49 -12.05
CA GLY A 99 -3.54 -6.41 -12.26
C GLY A 99 -2.15 -5.77 -12.18
N MET A 100 -2.04 -4.49 -11.82
CA MET A 100 -0.75 -3.79 -11.75
C MET A 100 0.23 -4.43 -10.77
N LEU A 101 -0.27 -5.06 -9.72
CA LEU A 101 0.53 -5.83 -8.76
C LEU A 101 0.32 -7.34 -8.94
N THR A 102 -0.91 -7.78 -9.08
CA THR A 102 -1.27 -9.21 -9.16
C THR A 102 -0.87 -9.85 -10.47
N ASN A 103 -0.82 -9.09 -11.57
CA ASN A 103 -0.40 -9.53 -12.91
C ASN A 103 0.75 -8.66 -13.45
N PHE A 104 1.78 -8.46 -12.61
CA PHE A 104 2.91 -7.57 -12.92
C PHE A 104 3.66 -7.95 -14.20
N GLU A 105 3.75 -9.24 -14.54
CA GLU A 105 4.40 -9.69 -15.77
C GLU A 105 3.75 -9.10 -17.03
N THR A 106 2.42 -9.06 -17.08
CA THR A 106 1.70 -8.42 -18.19
C THR A 106 1.93 -6.91 -18.22
N ILE A 107 2.00 -6.27 -17.06
CA ILE A 107 2.32 -4.85 -16.96
C ILE A 107 3.75 -4.58 -17.44
N ARG A 108 4.71 -5.43 -17.09
CA ARG A 108 6.10 -5.36 -17.55
C ARG A 108 6.21 -5.42 -19.08
N LEU A 109 5.45 -6.30 -19.72
CA LEU A 109 5.39 -6.34 -21.19
C LEU A 109 4.88 -5.01 -21.78
N ARG A 110 3.89 -4.38 -21.15
CA ARG A 110 3.38 -3.07 -21.57
C ARG A 110 4.39 -1.95 -21.33
N ILE A 111 5.15 -1.99 -20.23
CA ILE A 111 6.25 -1.06 -19.96
C ILE A 111 7.35 -1.22 -21.02
N ASN A 112 7.71 -2.45 -21.40
CA ASN A 112 8.69 -2.69 -22.46
C ASN A 112 8.19 -2.12 -23.79
N ARG A 113 6.91 -2.33 -24.11
CA ARG A 113 6.31 -1.73 -25.30
C ARG A 113 6.34 -0.20 -25.30
N LEU A 114 6.15 0.43 -24.14
CA LEU A 114 6.30 1.88 -24.00
C LEU A 114 7.73 2.31 -24.33
N LYS A 115 8.73 1.62 -23.78
CA LYS A 115 10.16 1.90 -24.04
C LYS A 115 10.52 1.73 -25.52
N GLU A 116 10.03 0.67 -26.17
CA GLU A 116 10.21 0.45 -27.60
C GLU A 116 9.64 1.60 -28.45
N LEU A 117 8.45 2.09 -28.08
CA LEU A 117 7.83 3.22 -28.79
C LEU A 117 8.58 4.53 -28.58
N GLU A 118 9.10 4.77 -27.37
CA GLU A 118 9.95 5.91 -27.06
C GLU A 118 11.25 5.83 -27.89
N GLU A 119 11.90 4.69 -27.91
CA GLU A 119 13.13 4.45 -28.68
C GLU A 119 12.90 4.64 -30.20
N MET A 120 11.82 4.07 -30.76
CA MET A 120 11.46 4.28 -32.16
C MET A 120 11.22 5.75 -32.49
N ARG A 121 10.69 6.53 -31.56
CA ARG A 121 10.49 7.97 -31.74
C ARG A 121 11.84 8.70 -31.75
N ASP A 122 12.72 8.36 -30.83
CA ASP A 122 14.01 9.02 -30.62
C ASP A 122 15.02 8.66 -31.75
N THR A 123 14.96 7.44 -32.29
CA THR A 123 15.75 7.01 -33.47
C THR A 123 15.22 7.55 -34.80
N GLY A 124 14.01 8.10 -34.81
CA GLY A 124 13.38 8.61 -36.02
C GLY A 124 12.68 7.55 -36.89
N ASP A 125 12.70 6.28 -36.52
CA ASP A 125 12.02 5.20 -37.24
C ASP A 125 10.52 5.39 -37.27
N PHE A 126 9.99 6.11 -36.31
CA PHE A 126 8.61 6.52 -36.22
C PHE A 126 8.18 7.35 -37.45
N TYR A 127 9.05 8.23 -37.92
CA TYR A 127 8.77 9.15 -39.02
C TYR A 127 8.98 8.53 -40.40
N ARG A 128 9.63 7.36 -40.49
CA ARG A 128 9.79 6.62 -41.75
C ARG A 128 8.54 5.85 -42.16
N ARG A 129 7.56 5.71 -41.24
CA ARG A 129 6.32 4.98 -41.46
C ARG A 129 5.24 5.85 -42.12
N GLY A 130 4.20 5.23 -42.66
CA GLY A 130 3.07 5.97 -43.25
C GLY A 130 2.31 6.81 -42.22
N LYS A 131 1.77 7.97 -42.60
CA LYS A 131 1.08 8.92 -41.71
C LYS A 131 -0.02 8.27 -40.83
N LYS A 132 -0.77 7.31 -41.37
CA LYS A 132 -1.80 6.56 -40.61
C LYS A 132 -1.19 5.76 -39.49
N GLU A 133 -0.10 5.08 -39.76
CA GLU A 133 0.62 4.25 -38.78
C GLU A 133 1.27 5.13 -37.70
N GLN A 134 1.91 6.24 -38.10
CA GLN A 134 2.44 7.22 -37.13
C GLN A 134 1.35 7.71 -36.17
N SER A 135 0.15 8.01 -36.67
CA SER A 135 -0.96 8.47 -35.83
C SER A 135 -1.41 7.36 -34.85
N MET A 136 -1.44 6.11 -35.28
CA MET A 136 -1.78 4.97 -34.40
C MET A 136 -0.74 4.76 -33.29
N LEU A 137 0.55 4.72 -33.66
CA LEU A 137 1.66 4.56 -32.70
C LEU A 137 1.71 5.73 -31.70
N ASN A 138 1.48 6.96 -32.15
CA ASN A 138 1.46 8.12 -31.28
C ASN A 138 0.30 8.08 -30.26
N ARG A 139 -0.86 7.60 -30.66
CA ARG A 139 -1.98 7.36 -29.74
C ARG A 139 -1.67 6.27 -28.72
N GLU A 140 -1.03 5.18 -29.17
CA GLU A 140 -0.59 4.08 -28.30
C GLU A 140 0.44 4.60 -27.28
N LEU A 141 1.49 5.29 -27.74
CA LEU A 141 2.52 5.91 -26.91
C LEU A 141 1.90 6.82 -25.83
N THR A 142 1.08 7.79 -26.25
CA THR A 142 0.43 8.72 -25.32
C THR A 142 -0.44 8.01 -24.28
N LYS A 143 -1.15 6.94 -24.67
CA LYS A 143 -1.98 6.15 -23.77
C LYS A 143 -1.14 5.39 -22.75
N LEU A 144 -0.05 4.76 -23.18
CA LEU A 144 0.85 4.01 -22.32
C LEU A 144 1.61 4.94 -21.37
N GLU A 145 2.13 6.05 -21.88
CA GLU A 145 2.83 7.07 -21.09
C GLU A 145 1.96 7.64 -19.97
N LYS A 146 0.71 8.00 -20.27
CA LYS A 146 -0.25 8.46 -19.25
C LYS A 146 -0.53 7.46 -18.15
N SER A 147 -0.50 6.16 -18.44
CA SER A 147 -0.88 5.13 -17.48
C SER A 147 0.30 4.48 -16.78
N LEU A 148 1.45 4.38 -17.46
CA LEU A 148 2.61 3.61 -16.99
C LEU A 148 3.88 4.46 -16.89
N GLY A 149 3.86 5.71 -17.32
CA GLY A 149 5.03 6.59 -17.31
C GLY A 149 5.71 6.72 -15.95
N GLY A 150 4.91 6.81 -14.88
CA GLY A 150 5.44 6.93 -13.51
C GLY A 150 6.07 5.65 -12.95
N ILE A 151 5.85 4.50 -13.59
CA ILE A 151 6.40 3.19 -13.16
C ILE A 151 7.36 2.58 -14.19
N LYS A 152 7.70 3.30 -15.25
CA LYS A 152 8.54 2.77 -16.36
C LYS A 152 9.94 2.33 -15.95
N THR A 153 10.49 2.90 -14.89
CA THR A 153 11.81 2.57 -14.34
C THR A 153 11.79 1.45 -13.31
N MET A 154 10.60 1.01 -12.91
CA MET A 154 10.42 -0.03 -11.90
C MET A 154 10.87 -1.39 -12.42
N ARG A 155 11.79 -2.04 -11.68
CA ARG A 155 12.37 -3.34 -12.08
C ARG A 155 11.58 -4.55 -11.58
N GLY A 156 10.80 -4.39 -10.51
CA GLY A 156 10.06 -5.46 -9.84
C GLY A 156 8.77 -4.95 -9.21
N LYS A 157 8.08 -5.83 -8.49
CA LYS A 157 6.92 -5.42 -7.68
C LYS A 157 7.36 -4.41 -6.62
N PRO A 158 6.49 -3.48 -6.24
CA PRO A 158 6.77 -2.56 -5.14
C PRO A 158 6.69 -3.28 -3.80
N ASP A 159 7.35 -2.72 -2.80
CA ASP A 159 7.34 -3.20 -1.42
C ASP A 159 6.42 -2.35 -0.53
N LEU A 160 6.10 -1.14 -0.98
CA LEU A 160 5.28 -0.18 -0.24
C LEU A 160 4.43 0.66 -1.20
N LEU A 161 3.15 0.83 -0.86
CA LEU A 161 2.24 1.77 -1.51
C LEU A 161 1.90 2.92 -0.56
N PHE A 162 2.06 4.16 -1.03
CA PHE A 162 1.48 5.34 -0.40
C PHE A 162 0.23 5.76 -1.18
N ILE A 163 -0.94 5.75 -0.54
CA ILE A 163 -2.25 5.85 -1.20
C ILE A 163 -2.98 7.11 -0.72
N ILE A 164 -3.51 7.88 -1.65
CA ILE A 164 -4.37 9.04 -1.39
C ILE A 164 -5.79 8.72 -1.86
N ASP A 165 -6.76 8.85 -0.96
CA ASP A 165 -8.17 8.45 -1.19
C ASP A 165 -8.34 6.93 -1.43
N GLN A 166 -8.30 6.17 -0.34
CA GLN A 166 -8.47 4.71 -0.36
C GLN A 166 -9.76 4.27 -1.07
N LYS A 167 -10.85 5.03 -0.93
CA LYS A 167 -12.13 4.70 -1.55
C LYS A 167 -12.07 4.73 -3.07
N ARG A 168 -11.27 5.62 -3.63
CA ARG A 168 -11.03 5.71 -5.08
C ARG A 168 -10.07 4.64 -5.57
N GLU A 169 -9.09 4.30 -4.76
CA GLU A 169 -8.01 3.37 -5.10
C GLU A 169 -8.25 1.95 -4.55
N LEU A 170 -9.51 1.54 -4.37
CA LEU A 170 -9.89 0.22 -3.82
C LEU A 170 -9.22 -0.95 -4.54
N ILE A 171 -9.00 -0.85 -5.86
CA ILE A 171 -8.36 -1.91 -6.63
C ILE A 171 -6.90 -2.04 -6.20
N ALA A 172 -6.18 -0.92 -6.05
CA ALA A 172 -4.79 -0.91 -5.60
C ALA A 172 -4.66 -1.50 -4.19
N VAL A 173 -5.54 -1.10 -3.27
CA VAL A 173 -5.59 -1.62 -1.89
C VAL A 173 -5.86 -3.12 -1.87
N SER A 174 -6.85 -3.58 -2.63
CA SER A 174 -7.21 -5.00 -2.70
C SER A 174 -6.08 -5.85 -3.28
N GLU A 175 -5.38 -5.35 -4.31
CA GLU A 175 -4.21 -6.03 -4.89
C GLU A 175 -3.02 -6.05 -3.92
N ALA A 176 -2.74 -4.94 -3.23
CA ALA A 176 -1.69 -4.87 -2.22
C ALA A 176 -1.92 -5.88 -1.10
N LYS A 177 -3.13 -5.90 -0.54
CA LYS A 177 -3.53 -6.85 0.50
C LYS A 177 -3.40 -8.30 0.05
N LYS A 178 -3.79 -8.60 -1.20
CA LYS A 178 -3.70 -9.97 -1.76
C LYS A 178 -2.26 -10.48 -1.86
N ILE A 179 -1.30 -9.59 -2.07
CA ILE A 179 0.12 -9.95 -2.27
C ILE A 179 0.93 -9.74 -0.98
N GLY A 180 0.36 -9.06 0.04
CA GLY A 180 1.05 -8.75 1.28
C GLY A 180 2.02 -7.55 1.16
N ILE A 181 1.71 -6.58 0.30
CA ILE A 181 2.47 -5.33 0.16
C ILE A 181 1.98 -4.34 1.21
N ALA A 182 2.89 -3.76 1.97
CA ALA A 182 2.57 -2.78 2.99
C ALA A 182 1.94 -1.50 2.39
N THR A 183 0.97 -0.95 3.09
CA THR A 183 0.21 0.21 2.66
C THR A 183 0.24 1.34 3.69
N VAL A 184 0.51 2.54 3.23
CA VAL A 184 0.41 3.80 3.99
C VAL A 184 -0.62 4.67 3.28
N GLY A 185 -1.52 5.33 3.97
CA GLY A 185 -2.53 6.11 3.25
C GLY A 185 -3.09 7.30 4.00
N ILE A 186 -3.48 8.33 3.24
CA ILE A 186 -4.32 9.43 3.72
C ILE A 186 -5.76 8.94 3.66
N ILE A 187 -6.43 8.90 4.81
CA ILE A 187 -7.76 8.33 4.97
C ILE A 187 -8.71 9.39 5.50
N ASP A 188 -9.69 9.75 4.71
CA ASP A 188 -10.76 10.68 5.10
C ASP A 188 -11.92 9.95 5.79
N THR A 189 -12.84 10.69 6.36
CA THR A 189 -13.98 10.18 7.15
C THR A 189 -14.96 9.30 6.37
N ASN A 190 -14.90 9.28 5.03
CA ASN A 190 -15.74 8.46 4.15
C ASN A 190 -15.10 7.13 3.72
N CYS A 191 -13.87 6.85 4.16
CA CYS A 191 -13.07 5.69 3.77
C CYS A 191 -13.15 4.56 4.80
N ASP A 192 -12.67 3.37 4.44
CA ASP A 192 -12.54 2.21 5.33
C ASP A 192 -11.09 2.07 5.81
N PRO A 193 -10.77 2.30 7.09
CA PRO A 193 -9.40 2.20 7.58
C PRO A 193 -8.83 0.77 7.55
N ASP A 194 -9.66 -0.27 7.58
CA ASP A 194 -9.22 -1.67 7.70
C ASP A 194 -8.43 -2.20 6.48
N GLY A 195 -8.38 -1.43 5.40
CA GLY A 195 -7.64 -1.80 4.19
C GLY A 195 -6.21 -1.27 4.14
N ILE A 196 -5.79 -0.45 5.12
CA ILE A 196 -4.50 0.25 5.12
C ILE A 196 -3.75 -0.07 6.42
N ASP A 197 -2.47 -0.42 6.31
CA ASP A 197 -1.64 -0.81 7.46
C ASP A 197 -1.25 0.40 8.32
N TYR A 198 -0.91 1.51 7.67
CA TYR A 198 -0.55 2.78 8.33
C TYR A 198 -1.53 3.86 7.91
N VAL A 199 -2.60 3.97 8.67
CA VAL A 199 -3.66 4.98 8.47
C VAL A 199 -3.19 6.33 8.96
N THR A 200 -3.20 7.34 8.09
CA THR A 200 -3.02 8.75 8.44
C THR A 200 -4.37 9.46 8.23
N PRO A 201 -5.15 9.71 9.29
CA PRO A 201 -6.43 10.41 9.15
C PRO A 201 -6.21 11.83 8.64
N GLY A 202 -6.93 12.23 7.61
CA GLY A 202 -6.76 13.55 7.04
C GLY A 202 -7.61 13.81 5.81
N ASN A 203 -7.76 15.09 5.48
CA ASN A 203 -8.53 15.56 4.34
C ASN A 203 -7.84 15.19 3.02
N ASP A 204 -8.52 14.43 2.20
CA ASP A 204 -8.06 13.99 0.89
C ASP A 204 -8.62 14.82 -0.28
N ASP A 205 -9.40 15.88 0.00
CA ASP A 205 -9.97 16.82 -0.98
C ASP A 205 -9.16 18.12 -1.10
N SER A 206 -8.53 18.56 -0.01
CA SER A 206 -7.76 19.80 0.02
C SER A 206 -6.37 19.61 -0.59
N ILE A 207 -6.04 20.38 -1.63
CA ILE A 207 -4.71 20.42 -2.25
C ILE A 207 -3.62 20.70 -1.22
N ARG A 208 -3.86 21.63 -0.26
CA ARG A 208 -2.90 21.99 0.79
C ARG A 208 -2.67 20.83 1.77
N SER A 209 -3.74 20.13 2.16
CA SER A 209 -3.66 18.96 3.03
C SER A 209 -2.86 17.84 2.39
N ILE A 210 -3.23 17.48 1.15
CA ILE A 210 -2.55 16.45 0.36
C ILE A 210 -1.06 16.80 0.19
N LYS A 211 -0.75 18.06 -0.20
CA LYS A 211 0.64 18.50 -0.40
C LYS A 211 1.46 18.42 0.88
N LEU A 212 0.90 18.86 2.01
CA LEU A 212 1.60 18.81 3.30
C LEU A 212 1.95 17.37 3.69
N ILE A 213 0.99 16.46 3.69
CA ILE A 213 1.23 15.08 4.11
C ILE A 213 2.14 14.35 3.12
N THR A 214 1.90 14.50 1.81
CA THR A 214 2.70 13.85 0.76
C THR A 214 4.15 14.34 0.78
N SER A 215 4.38 15.65 1.01
CA SER A 215 5.74 16.18 1.11
C SER A 215 6.49 15.62 2.34
N LYS A 216 5.81 15.44 3.49
CA LYS A 216 6.42 14.81 4.68
C LYS A 216 6.80 13.35 4.46
N ILE A 217 5.97 12.61 3.74
CA ILE A 217 6.30 11.24 3.33
C ILE A 217 7.50 11.23 2.37
N ALA A 218 7.54 12.14 1.40
CA ALA A 218 8.67 12.26 0.47
C ALA A 218 9.97 12.69 1.18
N ASP A 219 9.89 13.60 2.17
CA ASP A 219 11.03 13.99 3.01
C ASP A 219 11.58 12.78 3.79
N SER A 220 10.70 11.94 4.34
CA SER A 220 11.10 10.72 5.05
C SER A 220 11.80 9.70 4.14
N ILE A 221 11.40 9.63 2.85
CA ILE A 221 12.12 8.80 1.86
C ILE A 221 13.51 9.35 1.59
N LEU A 222 13.65 10.68 1.45
CA LEU A 222 14.96 11.32 1.24
C LEU A 222 15.88 11.12 2.43
N GLU A 223 15.38 11.30 3.65
CA GLU A 223 16.14 11.04 4.88
C GLU A 223 16.60 9.58 4.97
N GLY A 224 15.70 8.61 4.66
CA GLY A 224 16.06 7.20 4.65
C GLY A 224 17.14 6.85 3.62
N LYS A 225 17.10 7.49 2.45
CA LYS A 225 18.14 7.32 1.41
C LYS A 225 19.47 7.98 1.79
N GLN A 226 19.44 9.15 2.45
CA GLN A 226 20.65 9.87 2.91
C GLN A 226 21.35 9.13 4.06
N GLY A 227 20.60 8.53 4.99
CA GLY A 227 21.15 7.71 6.06
C GLY A 227 22.03 6.55 5.56
N GLN A 228 21.80 6.07 4.34
CA GLN A 228 22.64 5.06 3.69
C GLN A 228 23.97 5.62 3.16
N ALA A 229 24.03 6.91 2.80
CA ALA A 229 25.26 7.53 2.32
C ALA A 229 26.33 7.64 3.44
N TYR A 230 25.89 7.61 4.69
CA TYR A 230 26.78 7.65 5.88
C TYR A 230 27.12 6.27 6.46
N SER A 231 26.35 5.23 6.18
CA SER A 231 26.69 3.84 6.51
C SER A 231 27.55 3.26 5.40
N SER A 232 28.84 3.65 5.36
CA SER A 232 29.80 3.03 4.47
C SER A 232 30.11 1.59 4.96
N PRO A 233 30.48 0.63 4.07
CA PRO A 233 30.79 -0.75 4.45
C PRO A 233 31.94 -0.90 5.47
N ALA A 234 32.62 0.18 5.82
CA ALA A 234 33.69 0.20 6.82
C ALA A 234 33.16 0.17 8.27
N GLU A 235 31.95 0.68 8.55
CA GLU A 235 31.41 0.70 9.91
C GLU A 235 30.71 -0.59 10.31
N GLU A 236 30.21 -1.36 9.35
CA GLU A 236 29.58 -2.65 9.62
C GLU A 236 30.59 -3.72 10.10
N LYS A 237 31.90 -3.52 9.83
CA LYS A 237 32.99 -4.36 10.35
C LYS A 237 33.45 -3.98 11.76
N ALA A 238 33.14 -2.78 12.24
CA ALA A 238 33.58 -2.30 13.54
C ALA A 238 32.70 -2.75 14.73
N TRP A 239 31.52 -3.27 14.46
CA TRP A 239 30.56 -3.72 15.49
C TRP A 239 30.46 -5.24 15.65
N LYS A 240 31.36 -6.03 15.05
CA LYS A 240 31.56 -7.42 15.48
C LYS A 240 32.43 -7.36 16.75
N GLU A 241 31.78 -7.49 17.89
CA GLU A 241 32.47 -7.72 19.16
C GLU A 241 33.47 -8.88 19.00
N PRO A 242 34.71 -8.73 19.47
CA PRO A 242 35.62 -9.85 19.48
C PRO A 242 35.09 -10.94 20.41
N GLU A 243 34.88 -12.13 19.90
CA GLU A 243 34.55 -13.30 20.72
C GLU A 243 35.58 -13.39 21.88
N PRO A 244 35.12 -13.61 23.14
CA PRO A 244 36.04 -13.78 24.23
C PRO A 244 36.87 -15.04 23.97
N GLN A 245 38.17 -14.87 23.73
CA GLN A 245 39.14 -15.98 23.67
C GLN A 245 39.15 -16.65 25.03
N MET A 246 38.55 -17.83 25.14
CA MET A 246 38.73 -18.73 26.26
C MET A 246 40.18 -19.14 26.31
N ALA A 247 40.92 -18.59 27.27
CA ALA A 247 42.26 -19.01 27.62
C ALA A 247 42.25 -20.48 28.08
N SER A 248 42.89 -21.34 27.32
CA SER A 248 43.19 -22.70 27.74
C SER A 248 44.20 -22.67 28.89
N VAL A 249 43.73 -22.93 30.11
CA VAL A 249 44.62 -23.20 31.24
C VAL A 249 44.77 -24.72 31.34
N GLY A 250 46.02 -25.12 31.26
CA GLY A 250 46.47 -26.51 31.15
C GLY A 250 46.20 -27.36 32.40
N ALA A 251 46.18 -28.62 32.13
CA ALA A 251 46.01 -29.73 33.06
C ALA A 251 47.13 -29.82 34.10
N ALA A 252 46.80 -30.06 35.32
CA ALA A 252 47.67 -30.76 36.26
C ALA A 252 46.82 -31.72 37.15
N ALA A 253 47.29 -32.92 37.20
CA ALA A 253 46.71 -34.09 37.83
C ALA A 253 46.71 -34.03 39.37
N GLY A 254 45.77 -34.75 39.97
CA GLY A 254 45.74 -35.03 41.42
C GLY A 254 44.66 -36.03 41.77
N GLU A 255 45.07 -37.26 41.99
CA GLU A 255 44.30 -38.44 42.47
C GLU A 255 43.68 -38.22 43.86
N HIS A 256 42.56 -38.83 44.13
CA HIS A 256 42.19 -39.77 45.19
C HIS A 256 40.67 -39.76 45.43
N ALA A 257 40.07 -40.85 45.15
CA ALA A 257 39.59 -41.92 46.03
C ALA A 257 38.27 -41.65 46.77
N ASP A 258 37.38 -42.54 46.51
CA ASP A 258 36.51 -43.31 47.37
C ASP A 258 35.02 -42.93 47.47
N ALA A 259 34.25 -43.95 47.17
CA ALA A 259 32.78 -44.10 47.28
C ALA A 259 32.31 -44.20 48.76
N PRO A 260 31.05 -44.42 49.16
CA PRO A 260 29.94 -44.95 48.39
C PRO A 260 28.54 -44.26 48.62
N ASP A 261 27.60 -44.71 47.83
CA ASP A 261 26.15 -44.63 47.98
C ASP A 261 25.59 -45.03 49.34
N PRO A 262 24.43 -44.56 49.82
CA PRO A 262 23.25 -45.38 49.63
C PRO A 262 21.88 -44.74 49.49
N ALA A 263 21.06 -45.45 48.72
CA ALA A 263 19.68 -45.85 49.01
C ALA A 263 18.51 -44.85 48.85
N VAL A 264 17.65 -45.23 47.94
CA VAL A 264 16.21 -45.07 47.73
C VAL A 264 15.38 -45.42 48.97
N PRO A 265 14.15 -44.88 49.25
CA PRO A 265 12.91 -45.32 48.61
C PRO A 265 11.91 -44.18 48.32
N GLY A 266 11.04 -44.18 47.36
CA GLY A 266 9.96 -45.06 47.01
C GLY A 266 8.63 -44.62 47.64
N HIS A 267 7.66 -44.18 46.83
CA HIS A 267 6.26 -44.61 46.96
C HIS A 267 5.35 -43.90 45.92
N HIS A 268 4.75 -44.74 45.15
CA HIS A 268 3.34 -44.96 44.82
C HIS A 268 2.59 -43.89 43.99
N GLY A 269 2.23 -44.33 42.82
CA GLY A 269 1.05 -43.87 42.11
C GLY A 269 -0.25 -44.38 42.74
N PRO A 270 -1.40 -44.03 42.18
CA PRO A 270 -1.98 -44.88 41.15
C PRO A 270 -2.71 -44.10 40.02
N GLN A 271 -2.78 -44.71 38.87
CA GLN A 271 -3.84 -44.62 37.85
C GLN A 271 -4.99 -45.57 38.22
N PRO A 272 -6.04 -45.73 37.41
CA PRO A 272 -6.85 -44.90 36.53
C PRO A 272 -8.37 -45.05 36.78
N VAL A 273 -9.26 -44.33 36.07
CA VAL A 273 -10.63 -44.72 35.61
C VAL A 273 -11.07 -43.60 34.65
N GLY A 274 -11.41 -43.72 33.43
CA GLY A 274 -12.31 -44.51 32.65
C GLY A 274 -13.68 -43.84 32.53
N SER A 275 -14.00 -43.23 31.36
CA SER A 275 -15.30 -43.51 30.72
C SER A 275 -15.48 -42.62 29.45
N GLU A 276 -15.75 -43.33 28.41
CA GLU A 276 -16.27 -42.95 27.13
C GLU A 276 -17.52 -42.06 27.19
N ARG A 277 -17.68 -41.13 26.22
CA ARG A 277 -18.94 -40.95 25.48
C ARG A 277 -18.68 -40.21 24.16
N SER A 278 -18.86 -40.92 23.10
CA SER A 278 -19.13 -40.51 21.73
C SER A 278 -20.46 -39.76 21.61
N VAL A 279 -20.52 -38.69 20.79
CA VAL A 279 -21.67 -38.22 19.99
C VAL A 279 -21.08 -37.24 18.98
N GLY A 280 -21.02 -37.54 17.67
CA GLY A 280 -22.11 -37.40 16.73
C GLY A 280 -21.78 -36.25 15.79
N ALA A 281 -21.17 -36.52 14.62
CA ALA A 281 -21.08 -35.59 13.51
C ALA A 281 -22.44 -35.46 12.82
N PRO A 282 -22.86 -34.28 12.30
CA PRO A 282 -23.94 -34.23 11.33
C PRO A 282 -23.41 -34.15 9.88
N SER A 283 -24.02 -35.01 9.13
CA SER A 283 -23.85 -35.27 7.71
C SER A 283 -24.11 -34.06 6.78
N VAL A 284 -23.27 -33.96 5.77
CA VAL A 284 -23.46 -33.09 4.62
C VAL A 284 -24.57 -33.66 3.72
N LEU A 285 -25.61 -32.89 3.47
CA LEU A 285 -26.65 -33.21 2.51
C LEU A 285 -26.29 -32.60 1.14
N ILE A 286 -25.87 -33.48 0.22
CA ILE A 286 -25.73 -33.15 -1.21
C ILE A 286 -27.12 -33.27 -1.84
N VAL A 287 -27.65 -32.17 -2.35
CA VAL A 287 -28.84 -32.18 -3.22
C VAL A 287 -28.40 -31.97 -4.66
N THR A 288 -28.35 -33.04 -5.43
CA THR A 288 -28.35 -33.03 -6.88
C THR A 288 -29.80 -33.02 -7.41
N ARG A 289 -30.12 -32.02 -8.24
CA ARG A 289 -31.26 -32.08 -9.21
C ARG A 289 -30.78 -31.29 -10.41
N GLY A 290 -30.73 -31.79 -11.60
CA GLY A 290 -31.70 -32.58 -12.33
C GLY A 290 -32.11 -31.71 -13.53
N THR A 291 -31.64 -32.14 -14.68
CA THR A 291 -31.86 -31.64 -16.04
C THR A 291 -33.36 -31.52 -16.38
N GLY A 292 -33.75 -30.41 -17.05
CA GLY A 292 -35.07 -30.29 -17.67
C GLY A 292 -35.14 -29.02 -18.52
N GLY A 293 -35.02 -29.19 -19.84
CA GLY A 293 -35.13 -28.14 -20.83
C GLY A 293 -36.57 -27.68 -21.06
N ARG A 294 -36.71 -26.45 -21.57
CA ARG A 294 -37.65 -26.06 -22.66
C ARG A 294 -37.55 -24.54 -22.95
N GLN A 295 -37.25 -24.29 -24.23
CA GLN A 295 -37.90 -23.38 -25.20
C GLN A 295 -38.33 -21.96 -24.72
N GLY A 296 -37.72 -20.95 -25.31
CA GLY A 296 -38.38 -19.91 -26.12
C GLY A 296 -39.15 -18.81 -25.41
N ALA A 297 -38.59 -17.61 -25.42
CA ALA A 297 -39.34 -16.36 -25.69
C ALA A 297 -38.38 -15.18 -25.83
N SER A 298 -38.26 -14.69 -27.03
CA SER A 298 -37.74 -13.38 -27.36
C SER A 298 -38.70 -12.29 -26.88
N LEU A 299 -38.18 -11.24 -26.20
CA LEU A 299 -38.84 -9.93 -26.03
C LEU A 299 -37.82 -8.79 -26.11
N PRO A 300 -38.24 -7.57 -26.47
CA PRO A 300 -37.52 -6.69 -27.36
C PRO A 300 -36.67 -5.60 -26.65
N VAL A 301 -35.71 -5.10 -27.41
CA VAL A 301 -34.88 -3.95 -27.18
C VAL A 301 -35.74 -2.69 -27.02
N ALA A 302 -35.69 -2.04 -25.86
CA ALA A 302 -36.24 -0.72 -25.67
C ALA A 302 -35.11 0.31 -25.81
N LEU A 303 -35.22 1.08 -26.88
CA LEU A 303 -34.46 2.31 -27.15
C LEU A 303 -34.74 3.34 -26.05
N TYR A 304 -33.68 3.81 -25.39
CA TYR A 304 -33.74 5.03 -24.60
C TYR A 304 -33.14 6.16 -25.42
N GLN A 305 -34.02 6.98 -26.00
CA GLN A 305 -33.66 8.22 -26.68
C GLN A 305 -33.36 9.31 -25.64
N ASN A 306 -32.21 9.92 -25.75
CA ASN A 306 -31.79 11.15 -25.10
C ASN A 306 -32.66 12.33 -25.55
N HIS A 307 -33.21 13.06 -24.59
CA HIS A 307 -33.71 14.41 -24.80
C HIS A 307 -32.75 15.41 -24.13
N TYR A 308 -31.84 15.98 -24.93
CA TYR A 308 -31.18 17.24 -24.63
C TYR A 308 -32.09 18.34 -25.08
N ARG A 309 -32.64 19.16 -24.16
CA ARG A 309 -33.19 20.48 -24.46
C ARG A 309 -32.13 21.54 -24.15
N ARG A 310 -31.74 22.23 -25.19
CA ARG A 310 -31.10 23.56 -25.15
C ARG A 310 -32.11 24.55 -24.52
N HIS A 311 -31.60 25.41 -23.65
CA HIS A 311 -32.13 26.75 -23.45
C HIS A 311 -30.98 27.73 -23.71
N GLU A 312 -31.07 28.35 -24.89
CA GLU A 312 -30.45 29.63 -25.22
C GLU A 312 -31.42 30.75 -24.87
N ASN A 313 -30.84 31.91 -24.52
CA ASN A 313 -31.30 33.28 -24.54
C ASN A 313 -32.24 33.76 -23.41
N VAL A 314 -31.92 34.86 -22.73
CA VAL A 314 -31.96 36.28 -23.11
C VAL A 314 -31.69 37.13 -21.85
N GLN A 315 -30.92 38.18 -22.03
CA GLN A 315 -30.60 39.44 -21.35
C GLN A 315 -29.54 39.41 -20.27
#